data_2977dfa0518fbb842d983155f77ede89
#
_entry.id   2977dfa0518fbb842d983155f77ede89
#
_cell.length_a   1.000
_cell.length_b   1.000
_cell.length_c   1.000
_cell.angle_alpha   90.00
_cell.angle_beta   90.00
_cell.angle_gamma   90.00
#
_symmetry.space_group_name_H-M   'P 1'
#
loop_
_entity.id
_entity.type
_entity.pdbx_description
1 polymer ?
#
loop_
_entity_poly.entity_id
_entity_poly.type
_entity_poly.pdbx_seq_one_letter_code
_entity_poly.pdbx_strand_id
1 'polypeptide(L)'
;MTGSYNETLSTVFSKSVRNTISEVKADEERLVYSDIFPGVAIKYGDAAMNLWSLEGEYNNYLATSPGGTATGFGSDIMLLDDMIKNAEEAFNATHLEKIWDWFANTMMSRLEEGGKIIVIMTRWATEDLAGKILNHFTKEGAKIRHVNMKAVQEDGSMLCPTILSRKSYKRKVATLGKEIAEANYNQNPIDLEGQLYNKRFKEYEANAIPLFKRVFVYGDTADEGDDYLAAYVVGETFDREGYILDVLYTKESMDVTEIEFANMIVKNDVNVAYIESNGGGRGFARNVKRILIEKLNHFSTVIKWFHQSKNKKARIISNSTFVMDNIYFPRGWQNKWPELYLALKSYQKEGKNKHDDAEDALTGVGEVLGNKIKKTTSTSDAMNKVKKLGL
;
A
#
# COMPACT_ATOMS: atom_id res chain seq x y z
N MET A 1 -5.07 -23.94 17.42
CA MET A 1 -4.23 -23.58 16.25
C MET A 1 -4.35 -22.08 15.98
N THR A 2 -3.25 -21.39 15.65
CA THR A 2 -3.26 -19.95 15.38
C THR A 2 -2.64 -19.70 14.02
N GLY A 3 -3.32 -18.91 13.18
CA GLY A 3 -2.85 -18.49 11.85
C GLY A 3 -2.69 -16.97 11.74
N SER A 4 -1.70 -16.50 10.97
CA SER A 4 -1.51 -15.10 10.62
C SER A 4 -0.96 -14.98 9.20
N TYR A 5 -0.85 -13.74 8.65
CA TYR A 5 -0.38 -13.52 7.27
C TYR A 5 1.01 -14.11 7.01
N ASN A 6 1.84 -14.29 8.02
CA ASN A 6 3.13 -14.98 7.90
C ASN A 6 3.49 -15.75 9.18
N GLU A 7 4.46 -16.67 9.06
CA GLU A 7 4.93 -17.51 10.15
C GLU A 7 5.59 -16.72 11.28
N THR A 8 6.28 -15.63 10.97
CA THR A 8 6.95 -14.80 11.98
C THR A 8 5.93 -14.24 12.97
N LEU A 9 4.82 -13.69 12.49
CA LEU A 9 3.81 -13.10 13.38
C LEU A 9 3.08 -14.17 14.19
N SER A 10 2.64 -15.27 13.56
CA SER A 10 1.98 -16.37 14.27
C SER A 10 2.89 -16.99 15.35
N THR A 11 4.19 -17.08 15.08
CA THR A 11 5.19 -17.55 16.04
C THR A 11 5.39 -16.58 17.22
N VAL A 12 5.34 -15.26 16.98
CA VAL A 12 5.38 -14.26 18.06
C VAL A 12 4.20 -14.43 19.01
N PHE A 13 2.99 -14.64 18.49
CA PHE A 13 1.81 -14.89 19.32
C PHE A 13 1.95 -16.18 20.11
N SER A 14 2.36 -17.27 19.48
CA SER A 14 2.63 -18.56 20.13
C SER A 14 3.60 -18.42 21.30
N LYS A 15 4.76 -17.77 21.03
CA LYS A 15 5.78 -17.48 22.05
C LYS A 15 5.22 -16.65 23.21
N SER A 16 4.39 -15.65 22.94
CA SER A 16 3.79 -14.82 23.97
C SER A 16 2.89 -15.64 24.89
N VAL A 17 2.00 -16.48 24.32
CA VAL A 17 1.12 -17.35 25.09
C VAL A 17 1.93 -18.34 25.94
N ARG A 18 2.89 -19.01 25.33
CA ARG A 18 3.78 -19.95 26.03
C ARG A 18 4.51 -19.29 27.22
N ASN A 19 5.07 -18.09 26.99
CA ASN A 19 5.79 -17.35 28.02
C ASN A 19 4.85 -16.94 29.18
N THR A 20 3.61 -16.53 28.87
CA THR A 20 2.61 -16.18 29.87
C THR A 20 2.25 -17.40 30.75
N ILE A 21 2.10 -18.60 30.16
CA ILE A 21 1.85 -19.83 30.89
C ILE A 21 3.06 -20.19 31.80
N SER A 22 4.27 -19.96 31.30
CA SER A 22 5.52 -20.28 32.01
C SER A 22 5.99 -19.18 32.97
N GLU A 23 5.27 -18.07 33.10
CA GLU A 23 5.69 -16.95 33.93
C GLU A 23 5.73 -17.36 35.41
N VAL A 24 6.92 -17.18 36.01
CA VAL A 24 7.14 -17.43 37.44
C VAL A 24 6.75 -16.18 38.21
N LYS A 25 6.03 -16.36 39.31
CA LYS A 25 5.61 -15.29 40.21
C LYS A 25 6.84 -14.62 40.86
N ALA A 26 7.11 -13.38 40.50
CA ALA A 26 8.23 -12.61 41.04
C ALA A 26 7.82 -11.76 42.26
N ASP A 27 6.54 -11.48 42.43
CA ASP A 27 5.95 -10.66 43.48
C ASP A 27 4.60 -11.28 43.93
N GLU A 28 4.34 -11.32 45.23
CA GLU A 28 3.09 -11.91 45.74
C GLU A 28 1.83 -11.15 45.29
N GLU A 29 1.93 -9.84 45.05
CA GLU A 29 0.81 -9.03 44.58
C GLU A 29 0.51 -9.20 43.11
N ARG A 30 1.43 -9.73 42.30
CA ARG A 30 1.26 -9.93 40.86
C ARG A 30 0.61 -11.27 40.57
N LEU A 31 -0.58 -11.23 39.94
CA LEU A 31 -1.24 -12.43 39.42
C LEU A 31 -0.49 -12.95 38.17
N VAL A 32 -0.18 -14.24 38.16
CA VAL A 32 0.37 -14.97 37.03
C VAL A 32 -0.60 -16.08 36.59
N TYR A 33 -0.36 -16.67 35.42
CA TYR A 33 -1.26 -17.68 34.83
C TYR A 33 -1.52 -18.87 35.78
N SER A 34 -0.49 -19.36 36.46
CA SER A 34 -0.60 -20.47 37.40
C SER A 34 -1.42 -20.19 38.66
N ASP A 35 -1.64 -18.91 39.04
CA ASP A 35 -2.54 -18.55 40.14
C ASP A 35 -4.01 -18.78 39.75
N ILE A 36 -4.34 -18.64 38.45
CA ILE A 36 -5.71 -18.81 37.93
C ILE A 36 -5.95 -20.25 37.46
N PHE A 37 -4.93 -20.84 36.84
CA PHE A 37 -5.00 -22.20 36.29
C PHE A 37 -3.89 -23.08 36.90
N PRO A 38 -4.00 -23.49 38.15
CA PRO A 38 -3.01 -24.31 38.82
C PRO A 38 -2.86 -25.68 38.14
N GLY A 39 -1.62 -26.13 37.99
CA GLY A 39 -1.32 -27.43 37.35
C GLY A 39 -1.20 -27.40 35.84
N VAL A 40 -1.44 -26.25 35.18
CA VAL A 40 -1.16 -26.06 33.75
C VAL A 40 0.26 -25.57 33.54
N ALA A 41 1.09 -26.37 32.90
CA ALA A 41 2.49 -26.04 32.63
C ALA A 41 2.90 -26.47 31.21
N ILE A 42 3.91 -25.80 30.67
CA ILE A 42 4.51 -26.18 29.38
C ILE A 42 5.35 -27.46 29.59
N LYS A 43 5.17 -28.44 28.71
CA LYS A 43 5.88 -29.72 28.75
C LYS A 43 7.35 -29.52 28.49
N TYR A 44 8.17 -30.05 29.40
CA TYR A 44 9.63 -29.99 29.27
C TYR A 44 10.11 -30.71 28.00
N GLY A 45 10.97 -30.07 27.23
CA GLY A 45 11.52 -30.62 25.99
C GLY A 45 10.57 -30.55 24.77
N ASP A 46 9.32 -30.09 24.91
CA ASP A 46 8.33 -29.91 23.85
C ASP A 46 7.78 -28.48 23.85
N ALA A 47 8.67 -27.54 23.63
CA ALA A 47 8.45 -26.12 23.76
C ALA A 47 9.02 -25.30 22.61
N ALA A 48 8.88 -25.79 21.35
CA ALA A 48 9.25 -25.04 20.16
C ALA A 48 8.44 -23.75 20.03
N MET A 49 8.88 -22.79 19.25
CA MET A 49 8.21 -21.50 19.15
C MET A 49 6.86 -21.58 18.41
N ASN A 50 6.73 -22.51 17.48
CA ASN A 50 5.55 -22.68 16.63
C ASN A 50 4.71 -23.90 16.96
N LEU A 51 5.25 -24.87 17.72
CA LEU A 51 4.56 -26.07 18.14
C LEU A 51 5.00 -26.47 19.54
N TRP A 52 4.05 -26.59 20.47
CA TRP A 52 4.34 -26.98 21.85
C TRP A 52 3.15 -27.65 22.53
N SER A 53 3.45 -28.34 23.60
CA SER A 53 2.47 -29.11 24.38
C SER A 53 2.42 -28.65 25.83
N LEU A 54 1.30 -28.89 26.47
CA LEU A 54 1.14 -28.83 27.91
C LEU A 54 1.58 -30.14 28.56
N GLU A 55 1.92 -30.10 29.83
CA GLU A 55 2.26 -31.29 30.61
C GLU A 55 1.12 -32.28 30.62
N GLY A 56 1.39 -33.54 30.31
CA GLY A 56 0.39 -34.60 30.17
C GLY A 56 -0.38 -34.63 28.84
N GLU A 57 -0.11 -33.70 27.94
CA GLU A 57 -0.82 -33.51 26.67
C GLU A 57 0.11 -33.54 25.46
N TYR A 58 -0.45 -33.42 24.23
CA TYR A 58 0.31 -33.40 22.98
C TYR A 58 -0.22 -32.36 22.02
N ASN A 59 0.69 -31.62 21.37
CA ASN A 59 0.39 -30.67 20.27
C ASN A 59 -0.73 -29.65 20.60
N ASN A 60 -0.74 -29.12 21.82
CA ASN A 60 -1.79 -28.21 22.25
C ASN A 60 -1.81 -26.87 21.51
N TYR A 61 -0.67 -26.45 20.97
CA TYR A 61 -0.59 -25.21 20.23
C TYR A 61 0.25 -25.36 18.97
N LEU A 62 -0.35 -25.03 17.83
CA LEU A 62 0.34 -24.90 16.53
C LEU A 62 0.16 -23.50 16.01
N ALA A 63 1.26 -22.80 15.69
CA ALA A 63 1.29 -21.56 14.95
C ALA A 63 1.62 -21.81 13.48
N THR A 64 0.82 -21.28 12.56
CA THR A 64 0.95 -21.48 11.11
C THR A 64 0.65 -20.21 10.30
N SER A 65 0.76 -20.28 8.99
CA SER A 65 0.44 -19.20 8.06
C SER A 65 0.04 -19.78 6.69
N PRO A 66 -0.54 -19.00 5.77
CA PRO A 66 -0.74 -19.45 4.39
C PRO A 66 0.57 -19.95 3.77
N GLY A 67 0.56 -21.22 3.32
CA GLY A 67 1.76 -21.92 2.85
C GLY A 67 2.57 -22.63 3.93
N GLY A 68 2.25 -22.45 5.22
CA GLY A 68 2.84 -23.18 6.32
C GLY A 68 2.19 -24.57 6.54
N THR A 69 2.86 -25.39 7.36
CA THR A 69 2.39 -26.74 7.68
C THR A 69 1.25 -26.69 8.71
N ALA A 70 0.06 -27.19 8.33
CA ALA A 70 -1.04 -27.47 9.22
C ALA A 70 -1.56 -28.91 9.06
N THR A 71 -1.09 -29.59 8.02
CA THR A 71 -1.50 -30.96 7.69
C THR A 71 -1.03 -31.95 8.77
N GLY A 72 -1.93 -32.81 9.22
CA GLY A 72 -1.65 -33.79 10.28
C GLY A 72 -2.00 -33.33 11.70
N PHE A 73 -2.47 -32.09 11.87
CA PHE A 73 -2.89 -31.56 13.17
C PHE A 73 -4.40 -31.26 13.15
N GLY A 74 -5.12 -31.69 14.19
CA GLY A 74 -6.50 -31.28 14.46
C GLY A 74 -6.56 -30.01 15.31
N SER A 75 -7.73 -29.36 15.39
CA SER A 75 -7.91 -28.13 16.15
C SER A 75 -9.33 -27.97 16.68
N ASP A 76 -9.49 -27.86 17.98
CA ASP A 76 -10.75 -27.51 18.64
C ASP A 76 -11.02 -26.00 18.58
N ILE A 77 -9.97 -25.19 18.62
CA ILE A 77 -10.04 -23.74 18.53
C ILE A 77 -9.04 -23.25 17.48
N MET A 78 -9.56 -22.59 16.47
CA MET A 78 -8.78 -21.98 15.40
C MET A 78 -8.89 -20.47 15.51
N LEU A 79 -7.76 -19.77 15.70
CA LEU A 79 -7.68 -18.34 15.76
C LEU A 79 -6.89 -17.83 14.56
N LEU A 80 -7.51 -17.04 13.69
CA LEU A 80 -6.91 -16.43 12.53
C LEU A 80 -6.80 -14.92 12.76
N ASP A 81 -5.55 -14.44 12.91
CA ASP A 81 -5.28 -13.05 13.28
C ASP A 81 -4.49 -12.35 12.17
N ASP A 82 -5.01 -11.21 11.74
CA ASP A 82 -4.41 -10.29 10.78
C ASP A 82 -3.87 -10.98 9.51
N MET A 83 -4.79 -11.57 8.73
CA MET A 83 -4.45 -12.39 7.56
C MET A 83 -3.97 -11.61 6.33
N ILE A 84 -3.98 -10.28 6.37
CA ILE A 84 -3.54 -9.37 5.30
C ILE A 84 -2.57 -8.35 5.87
N LYS A 85 -1.38 -8.29 5.31
CA LYS A 85 -0.29 -7.44 5.81
C LYS A 85 -0.45 -5.97 5.46
N ASN A 86 -0.94 -5.65 4.26
CA ASN A 86 -0.93 -4.30 3.72
C ASN A 86 -1.92 -4.14 2.55
N ALA A 87 -2.05 -2.90 2.06
CA ALA A 87 -2.92 -2.58 0.92
C ALA A 87 -2.52 -3.29 -0.38
N GLU A 88 -1.24 -3.60 -0.59
CA GLU A 88 -0.76 -4.32 -1.77
C GLU A 88 -1.35 -5.73 -1.85
N GLU A 89 -1.34 -6.45 -0.73
CA GLU A 89 -1.97 -7.77 -0.62
C GLU A 89 -3.49 -7.68 -0.74
N ALA A 90 -4.10 -6.66 -0.11
CA ALA A 90 -5.54 -6.45 -0.10
C ALA A 90 -6.15 -6.18 -1.49
N PHE A 91 -5.40 -5.50 -2.37
CA PHE A 91 -5.85 -5.20 -3.73
C PHE A 91 -5.38 -6.22 -4.77
N ASN A 92 -4.77 -7.32 -4.32
CA ASN A 92 -4.38 -8.43 -5.18
C ASN A 92 -5.42 -9.56 -5.07
N ALA A 93 -6.33 -9.63 -6.04
CA ALA A 93 -7.39 -10.65 -6.06
C ALA A 93 -6.84 -12.09 -6.00
N THR A 94 -5.71 -12.36 -6.68
CA THR A 94 -5.04 -13.66 -6.63
C THR A 94 -4.51 -13.98 -5.22
N HIS A 95 -4.03 -12.98 -4.49
CA HIS A 95 -3.56 -13.16 -3.12
C HIS A 95 -4.74 -13.44 -2.17
N LEU A 96 -5.82 -12.68 -2.28
CA LEU A 96 -7.05 -12.92 -1.50
C LEU A 96 -7.62 -14.32 -1.75
N GLU A 97 -7.60 -14.77 -3.02
CA GLU A 97 -8.06 -16.12 -3.37
C GLU A 97 -7.16 -17.21 -2.75
N LYS A 98 -5.83 -17.04 -2.78
CA LYS A 98 -4.91 -17.96 -2.10
C LYS A 98 -5.14 -18.06 -0.60
N ILE A 99 -5.46 -16.96 0.08
CA ILE A 99 -5.80 -16.97 1.51
C ILE A 99 -7.11 -17.74 1.73
N TRP A 100 -8.10 -17.51 0.88
CA TRP A 100 -9.37 -18.24 0.93
C TRP A 100 -9.19 -19.72 0.68
N ASP A 101 -8.45 -20.12 -0.35
CA ASP A 101 -8.13 -21.51 -0.67
C ASP A 101 -7.41 -22.21 0.48
N TRP A 102 -6.44 -21.55 1.09
CA TRP A 102 -5.77 -22.08 2.26
C TRP A 102 -6.73 -22.26 3.43
N PHE A 103 -7.59 -21.28 3.69
CA PHE A 103 -8.62 -21.39 4.72
C PHE A 103 -9.58 -22.54 4.42
N ALA A 104 -10.19 -22.58 3.25
CA ALA A 104 -11.22 -23.54 2.88
C ALA A 104 -10.67 -24.98 2.77
N ASN A 105 -9.52 -25.17 2.11
CA ASN A 105 -8.99 -26.48 1.79
C ASN A 105 -8.06 -27.04 2.88
N THR A 106 -7.34 -26.17 3.59
CA THR A 106 -6.37 -26.61 4.60
C THR A 106 -6.94 -26.45 6.01
N MET A 107 -7.34 -25.25 6.39
CA MET A 107 -7.72 -24.97 7.78
C MET A 107 -9.05 -25.61 8.16
N MET A 108 -10.07 -25.48 7.32
CA MET A 108 -11.38 -26.07 7.59
C MET A 108 -11.32 -27.60 7.77
N SER A 109 -10.44 -28.27 7.04
CA SER A 109 -10.24 -29.73 7.18
C SER A 109 -9.49 -30.13 8.48
N ARG A 110 -9.04 -29.16 9.26
CA ARG A 110 -8.36 -29.37 10.56
C ARG A 110 -9.26 -29.08 11.74
N LEU A 111 -10.42 -28.46 11.51
CA LEU A 111 -11.37 -28.17 12.58
C LEU A 111 -12.05 -29.47 13.01
N GLU A 112 -11.93 -29.80 14.30
CA GLU A 112 -12.60 -30.97 14.89
C GLU A 112 -14.09 -30.71 15.06
N GLU A 113 -14.89 -31.79 15.24
CA GLU A 113 -16.31 -31.67 15.43
C GLU A 113 -16.65 -30.83 16.69
N GLY A 114 -17.50 -29.83 16.53
CA GLY A 114 -17.82 -28.86 17.59
C GLY A 114 -16.78 -27.77 17.82
N GLY A 115 -15.68 -27.79 17.10
CA GLY A 115 -14.63 -26.78 17.16
C GLY A 115 -15.11 -25.39 16.81
N LYS A 116 -14.32 -24.37 17.16
CA LYS A 116 -14.64 -22.94 16.99
C LYS A 116 -13.58 -22.23 16.14
N ILE A 117 -14.05 -21.34 15.28
CA ILE A 117 -13.19 -20.44 14.51
C ILE A 117 -13.38 -19.02 15.01
N ILE A 118 -12.28 -18.36 15.30
CA ILE A 118 -12.21 -16.95 15.69
C ILE A 118 -11.35 -16.23 14.65
N VAL A 119 -11.90 -15.23 13.97
CA VAL A 119 -11.16 -14.39 13.02
C VAL A 119 -11.08 -12.98 13.57
N ILE A 120 -9.85 -12.48 13.71
CA ILE A 120 -9.56 -11.12 14.18
C ILE A 120 -8.76 -10.45 13.09
N MET A 121 -9.27 -9.37 12.53
CA MET A 121 -8.53 -8.59 11.53
C MET A 121 -9.12 -7.20 11.32
N THR A 122 -8.32 -6.29 10.86
CA THR A 122 -8.83 -5.07 10.21
C THR A 122 -9.36 -5.43 8.83
N ARG A 123 -10.47 -4.82 8.43
CA ARG A 123 -11.00 -4.98 7.07
C ARG A 123 -10.13 -4.22 6.08
N TRP A 124 -9.95 -4.78 4.90
CA TRP A 124 -9.16 -4.20 3.82
C TRP A 124 -9.93 -4.13 2.51
N ALA A 125 -10.67 -5.19 2.19
CA ALA A 125 -11.44 -5.34 0.97
C ALA A 125 -12.75 -6.08 1.28
N THR A 126 -13.75 -5.95 0.41
CA THR A 126 -15.01 -6.73 0.54
C THR A 126 -14.76 -8.22 0.48
N GLU A 127 -13.81 -8.65 -0.36
CA GLU A 127 -13.41 -10.05 -0.58
C GLU A 127 -12.21 -10.50 0.29
N ASP A 128 -11.88 -9.76 1.35
CA ASP A 128 -10.91 -10.24 2.33
C ASP A 128 -11.45 -11.47 3.09
N LEU A 129 -10.59 -12.16 3.83
CA LEU A 129 -10.99 -13.41 4.51
C LEU A 129 -12.23 -13.23 5.37
N ALA A 130 -12.34 -12.16 6.16
CA ALA A 130 -13.51 -11.90 6.97
C ALA A 130 -14.78 -11.67 6.13
N GLY A 131 -14.67 -10.94 5.01
CA GLY A 131 -15.77 -10.74 4.07
C GLY A 131 -16.25 -12.03 3.43
N LYS A 132 -15.31 -12.84 2.92
CA LYS A 132 -15.65 -14.16 2.34
C LYS A 132 -16.29 -15.10 3.37
N ILE A 133 -15.76 -15.16 4.59
CA ILE A 133 -16.34 -15.96 5.69
C ILE A 133 -17.78 -15.51 5.99
N LEU A 134 -17.98 -14.20 6.18
CA LEU A 134 -19.32 -13.66 6.45
C LEU A 134 -20.30 -14.01 5.33
N ASN A 135 -19.89 -13.79 4.06
CA ASN A 135 -20.74 -14.07 2.91
C ASN A 135 -21.04 -15.56 2.74
N HIS A 136 -20.02 -16.41 2.86
CA HIS A 136 -20.16 -17.86 2.65
C HIS A 136 -21.02 -18.51 3.72
N PHE A 137 -20.63 -18.37 4.99
CA PHE A 137 -21.31 -19.05 6.09
C PHE A 137 -22.69 -18.47 6.42
N THR A 138 -22.94 -17.17 6.13
CA THR A 138 -24.30 -16.61 6.24
C THR A 138 -25.24 -17.25 5.22
N LYS A 139 -24.78 -17.48 3.99
CA LYS A 139 -25.58 -18.17 2.96
C LYS A 139 -25.86 -19.63 3.32
N GLU A 140 -24.97 -20.29 4.02
CA GLU A 140 -25.15 -21.65 4.51
C GLU A 140 -26.00 -21.74 5.81
N GLY A 141 -26.40 -20.60 6.36
CA GLY A 141 -27.19 -20.55 7.58
C GLY A 141 -26.41 -20.84 8.88
N ALA A 142 -25.08 -20.77 8.83
CA ALA A 142 -24.24 -20.98 9.99
C ALA A 142 -24.40 -19.84 11.01
N LYS A 143 -24.30 -20.19 12.31
CA LYS A 143 -24.34 -19.19 13.38
C LYS A 143 -23.04 -18.44 13.50
N ILE A 144 -23.03 -17.18 13.06
CA ILE A 144 -21.87 -16.28 13.16
C ILE A 144 -22.14 -15.19 14.21
N ARG A 145 -21.17 -14.94 15.07
CA ARG A 145 -21.14 -13.74 15.92
C ARG A 145 -20.18 -12.73 15.29
N HIS A 146 -20.72 -11.73 14.61
CA HIS A 146 -19.93 -10.65 14.03
C HIS A 146 -19.84 -9.47 15.02
N VAL A 147 -18.60 -9.09 15.37
CA VAL A 147 -18.31 -7.91 16.19
C VAL A 147 -17.57 -6.90 15.32
N ASN A 148 -18.22 -5.77 15.05
CA ASN A 148 -17.67 -4.70 14.20
C ASN A 148 -17.36 -3.48 15.09
N MET A 149 -16.06 -3.16 15.24
CA MET A 149 -15.58 -2.05 16.07
C MET A 149 -15.09 -0.91 15.20
N LYS A 150 -16.00 -0.01 14.84
CA LYS A 150 -15.69 1.19 14.05
C LYS A 150 -14.94 2.22 14.89
N ALA A 151 -13.89 2.84 14.35
CA ALA A 151 -13.18 3.92 15.03
C ALA A 151 -14.04 5.18 15.20
N VAL A 152 -14.90 5.48 14.21
CA VAL A 152 -15.86 6.57 14.27
C VAL A 152 -17.25 5.98 14.51
N GLN A 153 -17.88 6.39 15.61
CA GLN A 153 -19.21 5.95 16.01
C GLN A 153 -20.30 6.71 15.23
N GLU A 154 -21.54 6.25 15.30
CA GLU A 154 -22.68 6.84 14.57
C GLU A 154 -22.97 8.29 14.98
N ASP A 155 -22.73 8.63 16.25
CA ASP A 155 -22.84 10.01 16.76
C ASP A 155 -21.65 10.91 16.37
N GLY A 156 -20.69 10.35 15.62
CA GLY A 156 -19.46 11.02 15.23
C GLY A 156 -18.38 11.03 16.30
N SER A 157 -18.58 10.47 17.48
CA SER A 157 -17.51 10.32 18.50
C SER A 157 -16.47 9.31 18.06
N MET A 158 -15.33 9.28 18.75
CA MET A 158 -14.30 8.25 18.55
C MET A 158 -14.53 7.11 19.53
N LEU A 159 -14.38 5.86 19.08
CA LEU A 159 -14.51 4.65 19.91
C LEU A 159 -13.60 4.72 21.15
N CYS A 160 -12.35 5.12 20.95
CA CYS A 160 -11.39 5.28 22.02
C CYS A 160 -10.51 6.51 21.78
N PRO A 161 -10.92 7.72 22.22
CA PRO A 161 -10.22 8.97 21.93
C PRO A 161 -8.80 9.04 22.51
N THR A 162 -8.53 8.29 23.58
CA THR A 162 -7.21 8.20 24.24
C THR A 162 -6.21 7.43 23.38
N ILE A 163 -6.65 6.43 22.61
CA ILE A 163 -5.81 5.65 21.69
C ILE A 163 -5.75 6.32 20.31
N LEU A 164 -6.91 6.76 19.79
CA LEU A 164 -7.03 7.40 18.50
C LEU A 164 -7.89 8.65 18.60
N SER A 165 -7.25 9.80 18.77
CA SER A 165 -7.95 11.07 18.80
C SER A 165 -8.51 11.44 17.41
N ARG A 166 -9.57 12.26 17.35
CA ARG A 166 -10.14 12.77 16.10
C ARG A 166 -9.10 13.47 15.22
N LYS A 167 -8.18 14.23 15.83
CA LYS A 167 -7.09 14.91 15.12
C LYS A 167 -6.14 13.90 14.46
N SER A 168 -5.75 12.86 15.20
CA SER A 168 -4.88 11.79 14.68
C SER A 168 -5.58 10.97 13.59
N TYR A 169 -6.86 10.65 13.75
CA TYR A 169 -7.67 9.98 12.74
C TYR A 169 -7.70 10.79 11.43
N LYS A 170 -8.06 12.09 11.48
CA LYS A 170 -8.05 12.96 10.29
C LYS A 170 -6.70 12.98 9.57
N ARG A 171 -5.59 12.99 10.32
CA ARG A 171 -4.24 12.92 9.75
C ARG A 171 -3.96 11.60 9.06
N LYS A 172 -4.40 10.48 9.66
CA LYS A 172 -4.28 9.14 9.06
C LYS A 172 -5.12 9.01 7.78
N VAL A 173 -6.36 9.51 7.77
CA VAL A 173 -7.21 9.54 6.57
C VAL A 173 -6.53 10.32 5.43
N ALA A 174 -5.96 11.49 5.72
CA ALA A 174 -5.24 12.29 4.72
C ALA A 174 -3.98 11.58 4.17
N THR A 175 -3.39 10.66 4.94
CA THR A 175 -2.18 9.93 4.55
C THR A 175 -2.50 8.63 3.79
N LEU A 176 -3.53 7.91 4.21
CA LEU A 176 -3.89 6.59 3.66
C LEU A 176 -4.85 6.66 2.46
N GLY A 177 -5.60 7.75 2.35
CA GLY A 177 -6.75 7.86 1.47
C GLY A 177 -8.04 7.44 2.17
N LYS A 178 -9.16 7.98 1.67
CA LYS A 178 -10.47 7.80 2.30
C LYS A 178 -10.92 6.34 2.29
N GLU A 179 -10.71 5.65 1.18
CA GLU A 179 -11.14 4.27 0.95
C GLU A 179 -10.45 3.30 1.92
N ILE A 180 -9.12 3.38 2.02
CA ILE A 180 -8.34 2.54 2.95
C ILE A 180 -8.69 2.89 4.40
N ALA A 181 -8.86 4.16 4.71
CA ALA A 181 -9.22 4.58 6.06
C ALA A 181 -10.64 4.10 6.45
N GLU A 182 -11.59 4.12 5.52
CA GLU A 182 -12.94 3.63 5.74
C GLU A 182 -12.92 2.10 5.98
N ALA A 183 -12.16 1.36 5.19
CA ALA A 183 -11.99 -0.07 5.39
C ALA A 183 -11.35 -0.38 6.75
N ASN A 184 -10.16 0.15 7.02
CA ASN A 184 -9.36 -0.25 8.18
C ASN A 184 -9.86 0.31 9.50
N TYR A 185 -10.31 1.58 9.55
CA TYR A 185 -10.73 2.22 10.79
C TYR A 185 -12.22 2.08 11.05
N ASN A 186 -13.03 2.13 10.01
CA ASN A 186 -14.49 2.00 10.16
C ASN A 186 -15.00 0.60 9.83
N GLN A 187 -14.11 -0.33 9.48
CA GLN A 187 -14.44 -1.72 9.15
C GLN A 187 -15.47 -1.85 8.03
N ASN A 188 -15.50 -0.86 7.14
CA ASN A 188 -16.42 -0.74 6.04
C ASN A 188 -15.64 -0.67 4.71
N PRO A 189 -15.14 -1.81 4.20
CA PRO A 189 -14.52 -1.86 2.89
C PRO A 189 -15.56 -1.49 1.85
N ILE A 190 -15.20 -0.54 0.98
CA ILE A 190 -16.05 -0.08 -0.11
C ILE A 190 -15.68 -0.91 -1.33
N ASP A 191 -16.67 -1.43 -2.04
CA ASP A 191 -16.45 -2.00 -3.35
C ASP A 191 -15.85 -0.92 -4.25
N LEU A 192 -14.68 -1.23 -4.80
CA LEU A 192 -13.96 -0.31 -5.66
C LEU A 192 -14.60 -0.23 -7.06
N GLU A 193 -15.88 -0.57 -7.19
CA GLU A 193 -16.61 -0.45 -8.43
C GLU A 193 -16.68 0.99 -8.90
N GLY A 194 -16.42 1.19 -10.18
CA GLY A 194 -16.55 2.46 -10.87
C GLY A 194 -15.23 3.25 -11.02
N GLN A 195 -15.37 4.44 -11.57
CA GLN A 195 -14.24 5.30 -11.93
C GLN A 195 -13.47 5.80 -10.71
N LEU A 196 -12.14 5.73 -10.77
CA LEU A 196 -11.27 6.23 -9.70
C LEU A 196 -11.44 7.75 -9.53
N TYR A 197 -11.35 8.49 -10.63
CA TYR A 197 -11.50 9.94 -10.66
C TYR A 197 -12.93 10.31 -11.09
N ASN A 198 -13.93 9.96 -10.26
CA ASN A 198 -15.35 10.19 -10.55
C ASN A 198 -15.77 11.66 -10.42
N LYS A 199 -14.98 12.49 -9.74
CA LYS A 199 -15.21 13.95 -9.65
C LYS A 199 -14.43 14.68 -10.75
N ARG A 200 -14.74 15.97 -10.91
CA ARG A 200 -13.98 16.88 -11.77
C ARG A 200 -12.64 17.21 -11.09
N PHE A 201 -11.53 17.14 -11.84
CA PHE A 201 -10.26 17.66 -11.38
C PHE A 201 -10.35 19.16 -11.12
N LYS A 202 -9.59 19.66 -10.15
CA LYS A 202 -9.46 21.10 -9.94
C LYS A 202 -8.81 21.73 -11.16
N GLU A 203 -9.28 22.91 -11.53
CA GLU A 203 -8.77 23.65 -12.69
C GLU A 203 -8.30 25.04 -12.27
N TYR A 204 -7.33 25.57 -13.01
CA TYR A 204 -6.85 26.93 -12.85
C TYR A 204 -6.92 27.68 -14.17
N GLU A 205 -7.11 29.01 -14.09
CA GLU A 205 -7.05 29.90 -15.23
C GLU A 205 -5.60 30.30 -15.54
N ALA A 206 -5.26 30.45 -16.82
CA ALA A 206 -3.90 30.78 -17.23
C ALA A 206 -3.37 32.11 -16.66
N ASN A 207 -4.25 33.04 -16.32
CA ASN A 207 -3.93 34.31 -15.69
C ASN A 207 -3.91 34.27 -14.16
N ALA A 208 -4.20 33.12 -13.53
CA ALA A 208 -4.27 32.93 -12.09
C ALA A 208 -3.25 31.89 -11.60
N ILE A 209 -2.08 31.86 -12.22
CA ILE A 209 -1.01 30.96 -11.82
C ILE A 209 -0.31 31.53 -10.57
N PRO A 210 -0.20 30.78 -9.47
CA PRO A 210 0.49 31.23 -8.26
C PRO A 210 2.02 31.23 -8.43
N LEU A 211 2.72 31.85 -7.50
CA LEU A 211 4.16 31.77 -7.43
C LEU A 211 4.58 30.34 -7.03
N PHE A 212 5.44 29.74 -7.84
CA PHE A 212 5.96 28.40 -7.57
C PHE A 212 7.23 28.44 -6.74
N LYS A 213 7.34 27.53 -5.79
CA LYS A 213 8.54 27.22 -5.05
C LYS A 213 9.60 26.59 -5.97
N ARG A 214 9.16 25.75 -6.90
CA ARG A 214 9.96 25.11 -7.95
C ARG A 214 9.07 24.55 -9.04
N VAL A 215 9.67 24.29 -10.20
CA VAL A 215 9.06 23.49 -11.27
C VAL A 215 9.77 22.14 -11.34
N PHE A 216 9.02 21.06 -11.37
CA PHE A 216 9.58 19.73 -11.56
C PHE A 216 8.82 18.95 -12.64
N VAL A 217 9.47 17.94 -13.20
CA VAL A 217 8.82 16.96 -14.04
C VAL A 217 8.88 15.58 -13.38
N TYR A 218 7.79 14.84 -13.45
CA TYR A 218 7.75 13.43 -13.09
C TYR A 218 7.43 12.61 -14.34
N GLY A 219 8.25 11.60 -14.65
CA GLY A 219 8.07 10.72 -15.79
C GLY A 219 8.11 9.25 -15.39
N ASP A 220 7.06 8.52 -15.80
CA ASP A 220 7.04 7.06 -15.87
C ASP A 220 7.36 6.66 -17.31
N THR A 221 8.46 5.93 -17.48
CA THR A 221 8.98 5.57 -18.81
C THR A 221 8.43 4.22 -19.23
N ALA A 222 7.84 4.14 -20.42
CA ALA A 222 7.55 2.87 -21.06
C ALA A 222 8.86 2.21 -21.50
N ASP A 223 8.96 0.87 -21.34
CA ASP A 223 10.11 0.12 -21.87
C ASP A 223 9.81 -0.25 -23.33
N GLU A 224 9.41 -1.35 -23.71
CA GLU A 224 9.03 -1.76 -25.05
C GLU A 224 7.59 -2.26 -25.04
N GLY A 225 6.79 -1.91 -26.07
CA GLY A 225 5.46 -2.48 -26.27
C GLY A 225 4.31 -1.46 -26.32
N ASP A 226 3.15 -1.85 -25.78
CA ASP A 226 1.89 -1.09 -25.85
C ASP A 226 1.75 -0.02 -24.74
N ASP A 227 2.74 0.16 -23.85
CA ASP A 227 2.67 1.08 -22.73
C ASP A 227 2.98 2.53 -23.15
N TYR A 228 2.42 3.48 -22.40
CA TYR A 228 2.64 4.91 -22.63
C TYR A 228 3.81 5.43 -21.79
N LEU A 229 4.64 6.28 -22.38
CA LEU A 229 5.39 7.24 -21.59
C LEU A 229 4.43 8.30 -21.07
N ALA A 230 4.37 8.46 -19.74
CA ALA A 230 3.56 9.48 -19.09
C ALA A 230 4.44 10.42 -18.27
N ALA A 231 4.45 11.71 -18.61
CA ALA A 231 5.22 12.71 -17.89
C ALA A 231 4.41 13.97 -17.64
N TYR A 232 4.53 14.53 -16.43
CA TYR A 232 3.85 15.74 -16.00
C TYR A 232 4.86 16.78 -15.54
N VAL A 233 4.83 17.96 -16.14
CA VAL A 233 5.52 19.15 -15.63
C VAL A 233 4.63 19.85 -14.62
N VAL A 234 5.16 20.10 -13.44
CA VAL A 234 4.38 20.57 -12.29
C VAL A 234 5.05 21.76 -11.63
N GLY A 235 4.31 22.85 -11.48
CA GLY A 235 4.64 23.95 -10.58
C GLY A 235 4.23 23.61 -9.15
N GLU A 236 5.18 23.43 -8.23
CA GLU A 236 4.91 23.20 -6.80
C GLU A 236 4.78 24.53 -6.06
N THR A 237 3.69 24.73 -5.35
CA THR A 237 3.50 25.88 -4.46
C THR A 237 4.13 25.64 -3.09
N PHE A 238 4.19 26.68 -2.25
CA PHE A 238 4.66 26.57 -0.86
C PHE A 238 3.72 25.72 0.01
N ASP A 239 2.44 25.61 -0.35
CA ASP A 239 1.42 24.81 0.32
C ASP A 239 1.36 23.37 -0.19
N ARG A 240 2.31 22.97 -1.05
CA ARG A 240 2.40 21.63 -1.65
C ARG A 240 1.25 21.29 -2.61
N GLU A 241 0.65 22.29 -3.20
CA GLU A 241 -0.24 22.12 -4.33
C GLU A 241 0.58 22.00 -5.62
N GLY A 242 0.10 21.22 -6.57
CA GLY A 242 0.72 21.00 -7.86
C GLY A 242 -0.12 21.55 -9.01
N TYR A 243 0.47 22.41 -9.83
CA TYR A 243 -0.15 22.97 -11.03
C TYR A 243 0.46 22.31 -12.26
N ILE A 244 -0.34 21.54 -13.01
CA ILE A 244 0.11 20.86 -14.24
C ILE A 244 0.33 21.91 -15.33
N LEU A 245 1.57 22.12 -15.72
CA LEU A 245 1.96 23.12 -16.71
C LEU A 245 2.05 22.52 -18.12
N ASP A 246 2.61 21.31 -18.21
CA ASP A 246 2.75 20.57 -19.46
C ASP A 246 2.67 19.07 -19.23
N VAL A 247 2.34 18.31 -20.29
CA VAL A 247 2.21 16.85 -20.25
C VAL A 247 2.78 16.26 -21.52
N LEU A 248 3.54 15.18 -21.37
CA LEU A 248 3.91 14.28 -22.46
C LEU A 248 3.27 12.93 -22.18
N TYR A 249 2.33 12.53 -23.02
CA TYR A 249 1.63 11.26 -22.94
C TYR A 249 1.58 10.64 -24.34
N THR A 250 2.43 9.65 -24.59
CA THR A 250 2.67 9.14 -25.95
C THR A 250 3.15 7.68 -25.94
N LYS A 251 2.95 6.99 -27.05
CA LYS A 251 3.47 5.65 -27.35
C LYS A 251 4.67 5.66 -28.29
N GLU A 252 5.18 6.85 -28.60
CA GLU A 252 6.36 6.96 -29.46
C GLU A 252 7.56 6.22 -28.88
N SER A 253 8.47 5.82 -29.76
CA SER A 253 9.68 5.10 -29.39
C SER A 253 10.60 5.91 -28.44
N MET A 254 11.43 5.20 -27.68
CA MET A 254 12.29 5.82 -26.66
C MET A 254 13.23 6.89 -27.24
N ASP A 255 13.74 6.71 -28.44
CA ASP A 255 14.61 7.68 -29.11
C ASP A 255 13.89 9.00 -29.44
N VAL A 256 12.60 8.97 -29.74
CA VAL A 256 11.74 10.14 -29.92
C VAL A 256 11.42 10.79 -28.56
N THR A 257 10.96 9.99 -27.61
CA THR A 257 10.49 10.46 -26.31
C THR A 257 11.59 11.04 -25.45
N GLU A 258 12.84 10.57 -25.57
CA GLU A 258 14.01 11.17 -24.91
C GLU A 258 14.25 12.63 -25.34
N ILE A 259 14.07 12.92 -26.64
CA ILE A 259 14.22 14.25 -27.22
C ILE A 259 13.06 15.15 -26.79
N GLU A 260 11.82 14.64 -26.87
CA GLU A 260 10.62 15.37 -26.47
C GLU A 260 10.64 15.72 -24.99
N PHE A 261 11.02 14.76 -24.13
CA PHE A 261 11.16 14.96 -22.70
C PHE A 261 12.23 16.00 -22.36
N ALA A 262 13.38 15.99 -23.06
CA ALA A 262 14.42 16.99 -22.89
C ALA A 262 13.94 18.39 -23.31
N ASN A 263 13.24 18.49 -24.45
CA ASN A 263 12.65 19.75 -24.91
C ASN A 263 11.60 20.29 -23.95
N MET A 264 10.76 19.40 -23.38
CA MET A 264 9.76 19.78 -22.38
C MET A 264 10.42 20.34 -21.11
N ILE A 265 11.54 19.78 -20.67
CA ILE A 265 12.35 20.29 -19.56
C ILE A 265 12.79 21.73 -19.82
N VAL A 266 13.41 21.98 -20.98
CA VAL A 266 13.92 23.30 -21.34
C VAL A 266 12.80 24.32 -21.52
N LYS A 267 11.72 23.94 -22.22
CA LYS A 267 10.57 24.80 -22.48
C LYS A 267 9.91 25.32 -21.20
N ASN A 268 9.88 24.50 -20.14
CA ASN A 268 9.20 24.82 -18.89
C ASN A 268 10.14 25.22 -17.74
N ASP A 269 11.42 25.44 -18.02
CA ASP A 269 12.46 25.81 -17.04
C ASP A 269 12.44 24.89 -15.79
N VAL A 270 12.47 23.58 -16.02
CA VAL A 270 12.32 22.57 -14.97
C VAL A 270 13.56 22.54 -14.08
N ASN A 271 13.37 22.67 -12.76
CA ASN A 271 14.47 22.62 -11.78
C ASN A 271 14.91 21.17 -11.50
N VAL A 272 13.97 20.24 -11.43
CA VAL A 272 14.25 18.83 -11.09
C VAL A 272 13.39 17.89 -11.93
N ALA A 273 14.01 16.90 -12.56
CA ALA A 273 13.31 15.81 -13.22
C ALA A 273 13.39 14.53 -12.36
N TYR A 274 12.24 13.95 -12.04
CA TYR A 274 12.09 12.65 -11.38
C TYR A 274 11.69 11.64 -12.44
N ILE A 275 12.51 10.62 -12.64
CA ILE A 275 12.30 9.58 -13.67
C ILE A 275 12.26 8.22 -12.98
N GLU A 276 11.20 7.44 -13.19
CA GLU A 276 11.16 6.05 -12.75
C GLU A 276 12.17 5.22 -13.53
N SER A 277 12.94 4.40 -12.83
CA SER A 277 14.03 3.60 -13.42
C SER A 277 13.67 2.14 -13.63
N ASN A 278 12.41 1.80 -13.50
CA ASN A 278 11.88 0.48 -13.82
C ASN A 278 11.98 0.27 -15.34
N GLY A 279 12.24 -0.94 -15.80
CA GLY A 279 12.31 -1.26 -17.21
C GLY A 279 13.05 -0.22 -18.06
N GLY A 280 14.25 -0.15 -18.33
CA GLY A 280 14.94 0.80 -19.23
C GLY A 280 15.07 2.27 -18.73
N GLY A 281 14.25 2.74 -17.79
CA GLY A 281 14.19 4.16 -17.38
C GLY A 281 15.51 4.76 -16.87
N ARG A 282 16.47 3.94 -16.43
CA ARG A 282 17.82 4.40 -16.12
C ARG A 282 18.61 4.79 -17.38
N GLY A 283 18.42 4.07 -18.47
CA GLY A 283 18.97 4.40 -19.79
C GLY A 283 18.40 5.71 -20.30
N PHE A 284 17.07 5.83 -20.27
CA PHE A 284 16.33 7.02 -20.62
C PHE A 284 16.83 8.27 -19.86
N ALA A 285 16.94 8.20 -18.54
CA ALA A 285 17.43 9.32 -17.73
C ALA A 285 18.86 9.76 -18.10
N ARG A 286 19.75 8.83 -18.44
CA ARG A 286 21.11 9.15 -18.91
C ARG A 286 21.10 9.82 -20.27
N ASN A 287 20.29 9.35 -21.20
CA ASN A 287 20.18 9.89 -22.53
C ASN A 287 19.55 11.30 -22.51
N VAL A 288 18.46 11.48 -21.75
CA VAL A 288 17.86 12.81 -21.51
C VAL A 288 18.92 13.78 -20.97
N LYS A 289 19.72 13.37 -19.98
CA LYS A 289 20.80 14.20 -19.43
C LYS A 289 21.83 14.56 -20.50
N ARG A 290 22.22 13.60 -21.35
CA ARG A 290 23.15 13.83 -22.46
C ARG A 290 22.59 14.82 -23.48
N ILE A 291 21.31 14.64 -23.88
CA ILE A 291 20.63 15.54 -24.82
C ILE A 291 20.58 16.98 -24.27
N LEU A 292 20.20 17.14 -22.99
CA LEU A 292 20.19 18.46 -22.34
C LEU A 292 21.52 19.14 -22.40
N ILE A 293 22.62 18.46 -22.12
CA ILE A 293 23.98 19.03 -22.10
C ILE A 293 24.50 19.23 -23.50
N GLU A 294 24.53 18.20 -24.35
CA GLU A 294 25.25 18.20 -25.62
C GLU A 294 24.48 18.88 -26.76
N LYS A 295 23.13 18.73 -26.77
CA LYS A 295 22.30 19.25 -27.86
C LYS A 295 21.60 20.56 -27.51
N LEU A 296 21.16 20.71 -26.25
CA LEU A 296 20.34 21.85 -25.82
C LEU A 296 21.12 22.87 -24.98
N ASN A 297 22.37 22.59 -24.65
CA ASN A 297 23.27 23.47 -23.83
C ASN A 297 22.57 23.88 -22.49
N HIS A 298 21.81 22.95 -21.89
CA HIS A 298 21.00 23.18 -20.68
C HIS A 298 21.59 22.44 -19.49
N PHE A 299 22.01 23.17 -18.43
CA PHE A 299 22.73 22.63 -17.28
C PHE A 299 22.02 22.82 -15.96
N SER A 300 20.90 23.56 -15.91
CA SER A 300 20.24 23.97 -14.67
C SER A 300 19.36 22.87 -14.04
N THR A 301 18.95 21.88 -14.83
CA THR A 301 18.04 20.82 -14.35
C THR A 301 18.78 19.68 -13.66
N VAL A 302 18.34 19.32 -12.47
CA VAL A 302 18.84 18.15 -11.74
C VAL A 302 18.03 16.91 -12.14
N ILE A 303 18.67 15.94 -12.79
CA ILE A 303 18.05 14.65 -13.13
C ILE A 303 18.20 13.68 -11.96
N LYS A 304 17.07 13.16 -11.47
CA LYS A 304 17.00 12.12 -10.45
C LYS A 304 16.24 10.93 -10.99
N TRP A 305 16.79 9.74 -10.81
CA TRP A 305 16.07 8.50 -11.09
C TRP A 305 15.97 7.63 -9.84
N PHE A 306 14.92 6.84 -9.75
CA PHE A 306 14.68 5.97 -8.60
C PHE A 306 13.87 4.74 -9.05
N HIS A 307 14.02 3.65 -8.32
CA HIS A 307 13.26 2.44 -8.55
C HIS A 307 11.96 2.47 -7.75
N GLN A 308 10.83 2.28 -8.42
CA GLN A 308 9.53 2.13 -7.79
C GLN A 308 9.27 0.64 -7.51
N SER A 309 9.17 0.28 -6.23
CA SER A 309 8.99 -1.11 -5.78
C SER A 309 7.58 -1.41 -5.26
N LYS A 310 6.73 -0.39 -5.16
CA LYS A 310 5.37 -0.57 -4.63
C LYS A 310 4.41 -1.03 -5.73
N ASN A 311 3.38 -1.80 -5.34
CA ASN A 311 2.31 -2.18 -6.26
C ASN A 311 1.61 -0.94 -6.85
N LYS A 312 1.56 -0.89 -8.18
CA LYS A 312 1.03 0.23 -8.98
C LYS A 312 -0.41 0.56 -8.60
N LYS A 313 -1.31 -0.43 -8.64
CA LYS A 313 -2.74 -0.24 -8.31
C LYS A 313 -2.96 0.28 -6.88
N ALA A 314 -2.24 -0.28 -5.91
CA ALA A 314 -2.33 0.16 -4.52
C ALA A 314 -1.84 1.61 -4.33
N ARG A 315 -0.77 2.02 -5.04
CA ARG A 315 -0.28 3.41 -5.07
C ARG A 315 -1.33 4.36 -5.61
N ILE A 316 -1.87 4.04 -6.79
CA ILE A 316 -2.87 4.86 -7.49
C ILE A 316 -4.09 5.09 -6.60
N ILE A 317 -4.66 4.03 -6.03
CA ILE A 317 -5.84 4.14 -5.17
C ILE A 317 -5.53 4.93 -3.89
N SER A 318 -4.43 4.64 -3.20
CA SER A 318 -4.10 5.30 -1.93
C SER A 318 -3.75 6.79 -2.06
N ASN A 319 -3.31 7.23 -3.24
CA ASN A 319 -2.98 8.63 -3.49
C ASN A 319 -4.10 9.40 -4.23
N SER A 320 -5.15 8.73 -4.69
CA SER A 320 -6.20 9.35 -5.51
C SER A 320 -6.87 10.56 -4.84
N THR A 321 -7.12 10.50 -3.54
CA THR A 321 -7.68 11.62 -2.77
C THR A 321 -6.71 12.80 -2.74
N PHE A 322 -5.41 12.55 -2.48
CA PHE A 322 -4.40 13.61 -2.50
C PHE A 322 -4.30 14.26 -3.88
N VAL A 323 -4.30 13.47 -4.94
CA VAL A 323 -4.28 13.93 -6.34
C VAL A 323 -5.49 14.85 -6.60
N MET A 324 -6.68 14.41 -6.24
CA MET A 324 -7.92 15.20 -6.46
C MET A 324 -7.98 16.49 -5.64
N ASP A 325 -7.35 16.51 -4.46
CA ASP A 325 -7.41 17.64 -3.54
C ASP A 325 -6.28 18.65 -3.74
N ASN A 326 -5.15 18.25 -4.36
CA ASN A 326 -3.95 19.09 -4.40
C ASN A 326 -3.38 19.31 -5.81
N ILE A 327 -3.92 18.68 -6.85
CA ILE A 327 -3.44 18.85 -8.22
C ILE A 327 -4.46 19.61 -9.06
N TYR A 328 -3.98 20.64 -9.74
CA TYR A 328 -4.77 21.53 -10.59
C TYR A 328 -4.33 21.37 -12.05
N PHE A 329 -5.30 21.20 -12.94
CA PHE A 329 -5.09 21.21 -14.39
C PHE A 329 -5.44 22.58 -14.98
N PRO A 330 -4.81 23.00 -16.10
CA PRO A 330 -5.23 24.22 -16.76
C PRO A 330 -6.65 24.07 -17.32
N ARG A 331 -7.43 25.12 -17.27
CA ARG A 331 -8.79 25.12 -17.83
C ARG A 331 -8.79 24.67 -19.29
N GLY A 332 -9.67 23.75 -19.64
CA GLY A 332 -9.75 23.20 -20.99
C GLY A 332 -8.69 22.14 -21.32
N TRP A 333 -8.02 21.61 -20.31
CA TRP A 333 -6.99 20.56 -20.47
C TRP A 333 -7.49 19.32 -21.20
N GLN A 334 -8.80 19.00 -21.10
CA GLN A 334 -9.43 17.92 -21.82
C GLN A 334 -9.33 18.04 -23.35
N ASN A 335 -9.26 19.28 -23.86
CA ASN A 335 -9.08 19.55 -25.27
C ASN A 335 -7.59 19.64 -25.64
N LYS A 336 -6.74 20.02 -24.68
CA LYS A 336 -5.29 20.14 -24.87
C LYS A 336 -4.60 18.76 -24.85
N TRP A 337 -5.06 17.84 -23.97
CA TRP A 337 -4.54 16.49 -23.81
C TRP A 337 -5.68 15.46 -23.80
N PRO A 338 -6.36 15.22 -24.92
CA PRO A 338 -7.57 14.40 -24.96
C PRO A 338 -7.34 12.94 -24.60
N GLU A 339 -6.23 12.35 -25.03
CA GLU A 339 -5.90 10.95 -24.70
C GLU A 339 -5.62 10.76 -23.21
N LEU A 340 -4.85 11.68 -22.60
CA LEU A 340 -4.63 11.70 -21.16
C LEU A 340 -5.94 11.86 -20.40
N TYR A 341 -6.81 12.78 -20.85
CA TYR A 341 -8.13 12.98 -20.23
C TYR A 341 -8.95 11.68 -20.24
N LEU A 342 -9.01 11.02 -21.39
CA LEU A 342 -9.73 9.75 -21.52
C LEU A 342 -9.13 8.66 -20.63
N ALA A 343 -7.82 8.52 -20.56
CA ALA A 343 -7.14 7.58 -19.67
C ALA A 343 -7.57 7.82 -18.23
N LEU A 344 -7.32 9.00 -17.68
CA LEU A 344 -7.65 9.35 -16.30
C LEU A 344 -9.15 9.19 -15.97
N LYS A 345 -10.05 9.51 -16.89
CA LYS A 345 -11.50 9.41 -16.68
C LYS A 345 -12.05 8.01 -16.86
N SER A 346 -11.40 7.17 -17.65
CA SER A 346 -11.84 5.78 -17.87
C SER A 346 -11.28 4.79 -16.84
N TYR A 347 -10.27 5.18 -16.05
CA TYR A 347 -9.64 4.29 -15.09
C TYR A 347 -10.62 3.82 -14.02
N GLN A 348 -10.75 2.49 -13.92
CA GLN A 348 -11.63 1.83 -12.97
C GLN A 348 -10.87 1.44 -11.72
N LYS A 349 -11.48 1.65 -10.58
CA LYS A 349 -10.94 1.21 -9.28
C LYS A 349 -10.83 -0.31 -9.21
N GLU A 350 -11.77 -1.01 -9.82
CA GLU A 350 -11.80 -2.46 -9.97
C GLU A 350 -11.64 -2.91 -11.41
N GLY A 351 -11.31 -4.18 -11.57
CA GLY A 351 -11.15 -4.78 -12.88
C GLY A 351 -9.76 -4.60 -13.47
N LYS A 352 -9.65 -4.90 -14.75
CA LYS A 352 -8.42 -4.72 -15.55
C LYS A 352 -8.54 -3.42 -16.33
N ASN A 353 -7.69 -2.47 -16.01
CA ASN A 353 -7.48 -1.31 -16.87
C ASN A 353 -6.53 -1.72 -18.02
N LYS A 354 -6.80 -1.21 -19.20
CA LYS A 354 -5.96 -1.50 -20.37
C LYS A 354 -4.57 -0.89 -20.23
N HIS A 355 -4.53 0.32 -19.69
CA HIS A 355 -3.32 1.08 -19.37
C HIS A 355 -3.53 1.75 -18.01
N ASP A 356 -2.46 2.03 -17.29
CA ASP A 356 -2.47 2.70 -15.98
C ASP A 356 -1.31 3.70 -15.82
N ASP A 357 -0.59 3.99 -16.92
CA ASP A 357 0.62 4.81 -16.93
C ASP A 357 0.32 6.27 -16.59
N ALA A 358 -0.81 6.81 -17.10
CA ALA A 358 -1.25 8.17 -16.79
C ALA A 358 -1.52 8.36 -15.29
N GLU A 359 -2.24 7.42 -14.69
CA GLU A 359 -2.62 7.43 -13.28
C GLU A 359 -1.40 7.20 -12.37
N ASP A 360 -0.50 6.31 -12.79
CA ASP A 360 0.71 6.00 -12.04
C ASP A 360 1.67 7.18 -11.99
N ALA A 361 1.95 7.79 -13.14
CA ALA A 361 2.76 9.00 -13.20
C ALA A 361 2.13 10.17 -12.42
N LEU A 362 0.79 10.35 -12.51
CA LEU A 362 0.08 11.37 -11.73
C LEU A 362 0.13 11.08 -10.22
N THR A 363 0.09 9.81 -9.84
CA THR A 363 0.31 9.37 -8.48
C THR A 363 1.72 9.72 -8.01
N GLY A 364 2.72 9.50 -8.85
CA GLY A 364 4.11 9.90 -8.60
C GLY A 364 4.27 11.40 -8.36
N VAL A 365 3.56 12.24 -9.11
CA VAL A 365 3.45 13.68 -8.82
C VAL A 365 2.95 13.91 -7.40
N GLY A 366 1.86 13.26 -7.01
CA GLY A 366 1.32 13.34 -5.64
C GLY A 366 2.31 12.88 -4.57
N GLU A 367 3.10 11.84 -4.84
CA GLU A 367 4.15 11.37 -3.91
C GLU A 367 5.31 12.37 -3.77
N VAL A 368 5.70 13.07 -4.85
CA VAL A 368 6.70 14.15 -4.79
C VAL A 368 6.20 15.30 -3.93
N LEU A 369 4.99 15.78 -4.18
CA LEU A 369 4.36 16.86 -3.42
C LEU A 369 4.19 16.49 -1.95
N GLY A 370 3.80 15.24 -1.65
CA GLY A 370 3.62 14.71 -0.30
C GLY A 370 4.92 14.35 0.44
N ASN A 371 6.10 14.54 -0.18
CA ASN A 371 7.41 14.10 0.35
C ASN A 371 7.48 12.60 0.67
N LYS A 372 6.77 11.76 -0.08
CA LYS A 372 6.72 10.30 0.12
C LYS A 372 7.85 9.54 -0.61
N ILE A 373 8.57 10.20 -1.51
CA ILE A 373 9.70 9.60 -2.24
C ILE A 373 10.92 9.58 -1.33
N LYS A 374 11.45 8.39 -1.06
CA LYS A 374 12.70 8.21 -0.28
C LYS A 374 13.88 8.87 -1.02
N LYS A 375 14.85 9.39 -0.25
CA LYS A 375 16.09 10.01 -0.78
C LYS A 375 16.69 9.15 -1.90
N THR A 376 16.70 9.71 -3.10
CA THR A 376 17.34 9.13 -4.28
C THR A 376 18.86 9.24 -4.14
N THR A 377 19.59 8.19 -4.49
CA THR A 377 21.05 8.25 -4.65
C THR A 377 21.37 9.17 -5.83
N SER A 378 21.80 10.40 -5.57
CA SER A 378 22.36 11.26 -6.62
C SER A 378 23.79 10.78 -6.93
N THR A 379 24.23 10.95 -8.16
CA THR A 379 25.63 10.69 -8.59
C THR A 379 26.65 11.47 -7.76
N SER A 380 26.28 12.59 -7.13
CA SER A 380 27.11 13.34 -6.20
C SER A 380 27.34 12.62 -4.87
N ASP A 381 26.38 11.84 -4.37
CA ASP A 381 26.54 11.08 -3.14
C ASP A 381 27.45 9.84 -3.33
N ALA A 382 27.46 9.27 -4.53
CA ALA A 382 28.39 8.20 -4.91
C ALA A 382 29.83 8.71 -4.99
N MET A 383 30.06 9.89 -5.60
CA MET A 383 31.38 10.54 -5.66
C MET A 383 31.90 10.96 -4.27
N ASN A 384 31.02 11.42 -3.39
CA ASN A 384 31.39 11.77 -2.01
C ASN A 384 31.69 10.53 -1.15
N LYS A 385 31.06 9.40 -1.44
CA LYS A 385 31.42 8.12 -0.79
C LYS A 385 32.76 7.59 -1.27
N VAL A 386 33.08 7.72 -2.56
CA VAL A 386 34.40 7.33 -3.11
C VAL A 386 35.52 8.21 -2.55
N LYS A 387 35.31 9.52 -2.45
CA LYS A 387 36.27 10.45 -1.79
C LYS A 387 36.45 10.18 -0.29
N LYS A 388 35.41 9.66 0.42
CA LYS A 388 35.54 9.26 1.83
C LYS A 388 36.23 7.91 2.04
N LEU A 389 36.37 7.11 1.00
CA LEU A 389 37.06 5.81 1.03
C LEU A 389 38.53 5.91 0.59
N GLY A 390 39.04 7.13 0.29
CA GLY A 390 40.46 7.35 0.02
C GLY A 390 40.95 6.77 -1.32
N LEU A 391 40.04 6.59 -2.31
CA LEU A 391 40.35 6.18 -3.67
C LEU A 391 40.12 7.35 -4.64
#